data_860f7b2f057d1403ad5419704069f91c
#
_entry.id   860f7b2f057d1403ad5419704069f91c
#
_cell.length_a   1.000
_cell.length_b   1.000
_cell.length_c   1.000
_cell.angle_alpha   90.00
_cell.angle_beta   90.00
_cell.angle_gamma   90.00
#
_symmetry.space_group_name_H-M   'P 1'
#
loop_
_entity.id
_entity.type
_entity.pdbx_description
1 polymer ?
#
loop_
_entity_poly.entity_id
_entity_poly.type
_entity_poly.pdbx_seq_one_letter_code
_entity_poly.pdbx_strand_id
1 'polypeptide(L)'
;MSIIAASNGHFIDDNGRWLILRGVNLGGRSKVPTTPDGRTHFGEGFYNGADVSFVGRPFPLEEADEHFSRLTNWGQKFLRLVVTWEALEHQAPGVYDIEYLNYIEGIVEAAARHGISLFIDPHQDVWSRWTGGDGAPMWTLEAVGFEPSRLHASGAALLHQEMGALYPEMQWFSNHLRLGCATMFTLFFAGNDYAPGVCARGMPIQDYLQEHYFQAFGLLAKRIASYDNVVGFGSMNEPGEGFIGIRDVRATRSDMLLPGLAPTPWEAMCAGEGLETSANRVAVKGLRLRSLERVPLGAKSVRAWKEGEVCVWRRVGLWDIENDRPILKQPGWFDSGKSYKAKNRAGKNGAVAGTHSVFNEFYLKPFVERFAEHLANVSGNSKRFMIFVESYPQGDMPILRPNFFCVNESHWYDSLTLTMKRWTGFLAYNPERQRVVIGSHAVRRYFREALARIMQHSQEFMSNAPTLLGEFGLPFDLNNRKAYRTGNFKLHEKVLSLYYDALDANLLSATLWNYTADNTHEHGDGWNREDLSVFCSEDGGGRALAGFVRPY
;
A
#
# COMPACT_ATOMS: atom_id res chain seq x y z
N MET A 1 10.30 11.02 25.48
CA MET A 1 8.85 11.03 25.76
C MET A 1 8.29 9.78 25.14
N SER A 2 7.76 8.86 25.96
CA SER A 2 7.17 7.63 25.44
C SER A 2 5.83 7.93 24.80
N ILE A 3 5.51 7.22 23.71
CA ILE A 3 4.21 7.26 23.06
C ILE A 3 3.53 5.92 23.34
N ILE A 4 2.37 5.95 23.98
CA ILE A 4 1.65 4.77 24.40
C ILE A 4 0.27 4.76 23.73
N ALA A 5 -0.13 3.63 23.16
CA ALA A 5 -1.49 3.43 22.67
C ALA A 5 -2.42 3.11 23.86
N ALA A 6 -3.37 3.98 24.13
CA ALA A 6 -4.34 3.78 25.18
C ALA A 6 -5.67 3.21 24.65
N SER A 7 -6.33 2.39 25.46
CA SER A 7 -7.61 1.75 25.10
C SER A 7 -8.81 2.71 25.01
N ASN A 8 -8.60 4.00 25.33
CA ASN A 8 -9.60 5.06 25.21
C ASN A 8 -9.62 5.76 23.84
N GLY A 9 -8.92 5.23 22.84
CA GLY A 9 -8.89 5.78 21.49
C GLY A 9 -7.83 6.84 21.23
N HIS A 10 -6.92 7.09 22.18
CA HIS A 10 -5.90 8.13 22.07
C HIS A 10 -4.48 7.58 22.30
N PHE A 11 -3.51 8.26 21.72
CA PHE A 11 -2.12 8.15 22.14
C PHE A 11 -1.93 8.98 23.41
N ILE A 12 -1.13 8.47 24.35
CA ILE A 12 -0.79 9.16 25.60
C ILE A 12 0.71 9.17 25.80
N ASP A 13 1.19 10.14 26.58
CA ASP A 13 2.56 10.16 27.08
C ASP A 13 2.69 9.49 28.47
N ASP A 14 3.91 9.49 29.01
CA ASP A 14 4.22 8.94 30.36
C ASP A 14 3.43 9.60 31.48
N ASN A 15 2.88 10.80 31.28
CA ASN A 15 2.07 11.54 32.22
C ASN A 15 0.56 11.37 32.00
N GLY A 16 0.16 10.52 31.06
CA GLY A 16 -1.24 10.29 30.68
C GLY A 16 -1.90 11.43 29.87
N ARG A 17 -1.10 12.36 29.31
CA ARG A 17 -1.61 13.43 28.46
C ARG A 17 -1.92 12.91 27.07
N TRP A 18 -3.03 13.32 26.48
CA TRP A 18 -3.38 12.99 25.11
C TRP A 18 -2.40 13.64 24.13
N LEU A 19 -1.95 12.82 23.18
CA LEU A 19 -1.04 13.24 22.12
C LEU A 19 -1.75 13.24 20.78
N ILE A 20 -1.57 14.31 20.02
CA ILE A 20 -1.91 14.38 18.60
C ILE A 20 -0.60 14.31 17.83
N LEU A 21 -0.34 13.17 17.22
CA LEU A 21 0.90 12.92 16.49
C LEU A 21 0.82 13.55 15.11
N ARG A 22 1.87 14.27 14.71
CA ARG A 22 2.01 14.88 13.39
C ARG A 22 3.37 14.53 12.80
N GLY A 23 3.33 14.12 11.53
CA GLY A 23 4.55 13.75 10.83
C GLY A 23 4.34 13.48 9.36
N VAL A 24 5.32 12.82 8.78
CA VAL A 24 5.35 12.45 7.38
C VAL A 24 5.67 10.97 7.19
N ASN A 25 5.28 10.45 6.04
CA ASN A 25 5.85 9.22 5.51
C ASN A 25 7.25 9.54 4.98
N LEU A 26 8.25 8.87 5.51
CA LEU A 26 9.62 9.15 5.15
C LEU A 26 10.08 8.24 4.04
N GLY A 27 10.22 8.86 2.88
CA GLY A 27 10.83 8.32 1.71
C GLY A 27 9.89 7.68 0.72
N GLY A 28 9.14 8.47 -0.08
CA GLY A 28 8.41 7.92 -1.23
C GLY A 28 9.29 7.16 -2.22
N ARG A 29 10.60 7.51 -2.30
CA ARG A 29 11.57 6.78 -3.12
C ARG A 29 12.22 5.57 -2.40
N SER A 30 11.93 5.33 -1.12
CA SER A 30 12.33 4.11 -0.41
C SER A 30 11.69 2.84 -0.98
N LYS A 31 10.71 3.00 -1.86
CA LYS A 31 10.03 1.96 -2.62
C LYS A 31 10.92 1.24 -3.65
N VAL A 32 12.05 1.85 -4.04
CA VAL A 32 12.90 1.36 -5.14
C VAL A 32 14.38 1.45 -4.77
N PRO A 33 15.23 0.57 -5.32
CA PRO A 33 16.66 0.54 -4.98
C PRO A 33 17.38 1.82 -5.41
N THR A 34 18.50 2.06 -4.76
CA THR A 34 19.47 3.12 -5.10
C THR A 34 20.37 2.67 -6.24
N THR A 35 20.76 1.39 -6.21
CA THR A 35 21.69 0.79 -7.17
C THR A 35 21.20 -0.61 -7.57
N PRO A 36 21.04 -0.91 -8.87
CA PRO A 36 20.91 0.09 -9.94
C PRO A 36 19.75 1.06 -9.65
N ASP A 37 19.77 2.25 -10.24
CA ASP A 37 18.71 3.25 -10.00
C ASP A 37 17.34 2.69 -10.36
N GLY A 38 16.52 2.44 -9.32
CA GLY A 38 15.22 1.79 -9.45
C GLY A 38 14.06 2.72 -9.79
N ARG A 39 14.31 4.02 -10.09
CA ARG A 39 13.25 4.94 -10.49
C ARG A 39 12.46 4.36 -11.66
N THR A 40 11.15 4.40 -11.58
CA THR A 40 10.27 3.61 -12.47
C THR A 40 10.27 4.06 -13.95
N HIS A 41 10.84 5.21 -14.27
CA HIS A 41 11.05 5.64 -15.65
C HIS A 41 12.32 5.06 -16.30
N PHE A 42 13.17 4.35 -15.53
CA PHE A 42 14.30 3.60 -16.04
C PHE A 42 13.93 2.13 -16.23
N GLY A 43 14.24 1.59 -17.41
CA GLY A 43 14.07 0.16 -17.71
C GLY A 43 15.37 -0.63 -17.55
N GLU A 44 16.53 0.04 -17.62
CA GLU A 44 17.83 -0.61 -17.50
C GLU A 44 18.04 -1.20 -16.10
N GLY A 45 18.47 -2.45 -16.03
CA GLY A 45 18.70 -3.16 -14.77
C GLY A 45 17.42 -3.55 -14.01
N PHE A 46 16.23 -3.23 -14.51
CA PHE A 46 14.97 -3.50 -13.81
C PHE A 46 14.76 -4.98 -13.45
N TYR A 47 15.20 -5.90 -14.32
CA TYR A 47 15.08 -7.33 -14.09
C TYR A 47 16.27 -7.95 -13.32
N ASN A 48 17.18 -7.13 -12.79
CA ASN A 48 18.17 -7.59 -11.82
C ASN A 48 17.60 -7.42 -10.41
N GLY A 49 16.90 -8.44 -9.90
CA GLY A 49 16.27 -8.39 -8.57
C GLY A 49 17.19 -8.84 -7.44
N ALA A 50 18.29 -9.56 -7.76
CA ALA A 50 19.19 -10.12 -6.75
C ALA A 50 20.31 -9.16 -6.35
N ASP A 51 20.87 -8.41 -7.32
CA ASP A 51 22.01 -7.52 -7.11
C ASP A 51 21.55 -6.06 -7.06
N VAL A 52 20.77 -5.72 -6.03
CA VAL A 52 20.27 -4.37 -5.78
C VAL A 52 20.73 -3.86 -4.42
N SER A 53 20.73 -2.54 -4.23
CA SER A 53 20.95 -1.94 -2.92
C SER A 53 19.93 -0.83 -2.65
N PHE A 54 19.39 -0.83 -1.44
CA PHE A 54 18.52 0.25 -0.92
C PHE A 54 19.26 1.17 0.06
N VAL A 55 20.56 0.94 0.31
CA VAL A 55 21.38 1.85 1.13
C VAL A 55 21.35 3.25 0.53
N GLY A 56 21.06 4.26 1.38
CA GLY A 56 20.82 5.62 0.93
C GLY A 56 19.34 5.95 0.67
N ARG A 57 18.39 5.05 0.99
CA ARG A 57 16.95 5.31 0.99
C ARG A 57 16.41 5.31 2.42
N PRO A 58 15.79 6.41 2.91
CA PRO A 58 15.19 7.57 2.21
C PRO A 58 16.16 8.66 1.74
N PHE A 59 17.37 8.73 2.28
CA PHE A 59 18.46 9.65 1.91
C PHE A 59 19.79 9.10 2.42
N PRO A 60 20.94 9.54 1.90
CA PRO A 60 22.25 9.18 2.43
C PRO A 60 22.36 9.47 3.93
N LEU A 61 23.01 8.58 4.70
CA LEU A 61 23.07 8.71 6.17
C LEU A 61 23.77 10.01 6.61
N GLU A 62 24.71 10.49 5.83
CA GLU A 62 25.42 11.77 6.03
C GLU A 62 24.52 13.00 5.89
N GLU A 63 23.37 12.88 5.22
CA GLU A 63 22.38 13.96 5.07
C GLU A 63 21.28 13.90 6.15
N ALA A 64 21.29 12.87 7.00
CA ALA A 64 20.22 12.59 7.96
C ALA A 64 19.97 13.77 8.92
N ASP A 65 21.03 14.39 9.44
CA ASP A 65 20.90 15.51 10.39
C ASP A 65 20.24 16.74 9.72
N GLU A 66 20.50 17.01 8.45
CA GLU A 66 19.86 18.10 7.70
C GLU A 66 18.36 17.85 7.54
N HIS A 67 17.99 16.63 7.08
CA HIS A 67 16.60 16.28 6.83
C HIS A 67 15.80 16.21 8.13
N PHE A 68 16.33 15.61 9.20
CA PHE A 68 15.65 15.53 10.48
C PHE A 68 15.52 16.89 11.18
N SER A 69 16.54 17.76 11.09
CA SER A 69 16.43 19.16 11.55
C SER A 69 15.31 19.90 10.84
N ARG A 70 15.21 19.73 9.52
CA ARG A 70 14.15 20.33 8.70
C ARG A 70 12.77 19.87 9.14
N LEU A 71 12.57 18.56 9.27
CA LEU A 71 11.30 17.96 9.71
C LEU A 71 10.93 18.43 11.12
N THR A 72 11.88 18.47 12.06
CA THR A 72 11.68 18.98 13.42
C THR A 72 11.27 20.45 13.41
N ASN A 73 11.93 21.29 12.60
CA ASN A 73 11.57 22.70 12.44
C ASN A 73 10.18 22.90 11.85
N TRP A 74 9.67 21.94 11.06
CA TRP A 74 8.30 21.94 10.56
C TRP A 74 7.29 21.32 11.55
N GLY A 75 7.74 20.90 12.74
CA GLY A 75 6.90 20.23 13.73
C GLY A 75 6.54 18.78 13.39
N GLN A 76 7.17 18.19 12.36
CA GLN A 76 6.92 16.81 11.93
C GLN A 76 7.83 15.86 12.73
N LYS A 77 7.37 15.44 13.92
CA LYS A 77 8.18 14.66 14.89
C LYS A 77 7.75 13.20 15.02
N PHE A 78 6.83 12.76 14.17
CA PHE A 78 6.38 11.38 14.13
C PHE A 78 6.49 10.85 12.70
N LEU A 79 7.30 9.83 12.47
CA LEU A 79 7.54 9.33 11.13
C LEU A 79 6.98 7.95 10.91
N ARG A 80 6.41 7.72 9.73
CA ARG A 80 6.18 6.40 9.15
C ARG A 80 7.37 6.12 8.24
N LEU A 81 8.28 5.22 8.68
CA LEU A 81 9.51 4.89 7.96
C LEU A 81 9.24 3.74 7.00
N VAL A 82 9.23 4.05 5.72
CA VAL A 82 8.98 3.09 4.63
C VAL A 82 10.15 2.13 4.48
N VAL A 83 9.89 0.82 4.63
CA VAL A 83 10.85 -0.26 4.44
C VAL A 83 10.19 -1.39 3.65
N THR A 84 10.70 -1.72 2.47
CA THR A 84 10.17 -2.81 1.66
C THR A 84 10.77 -4.17 2.06
N TRP A 85 10.04 -5.25 1.85
CA TRP A 85 10.56 -6.60 2.03
C TRP A 85 11.76 -6.86 1.10
N GLU A 86 11.68 -6.38 -0.15
CA GLU A 86 12.79 -6.46 -1.10
C GLU A 86 14.08 -5.86 -0.53
N ALA A 87 14.02 -4.71 0.12
CA ALA A 87 15.19 -4.07 0.70
C ALA A 87 15.89 -4.92 1.78
N LEU A 88 15.15 -5.81 2.43
CA LEU A 88 15.66 -6.67 3.49
C LEU A 88 16.16 -8.03 2.98
N GLU A 89 15.55 -8.58 1.90
CA GLU A 89 15.76 -9.99 1.48
C GLU A 89 15.76 -10.14 -0.06
N HIS A 90 16.39 -9.21 -0.79
CA HIS A 90 16.33 -9.20 -2.26
C HIS A 90 17.09 -10.35 -2.93
N GLN A 91 18.25 -10.76 -2.38
CA GLN A 91 19.20 -11.64 -3.06
C GLN A 91 18.65 -13.05 -3.26
N ALA A 92 18.14 -13.66 -2.21
CA ALA A 92 17.56 -15.00 -2.23
C ALA A 92 16.77 -15.25 -0.93
N PRO A 93 15.86 -16.23 -0.90
CA PRO A 93 15.14 -16.60 0.32
C PRO A 93 16.09 -16.97 1.47
N GLY A 94 16.00 -16.25 2.58
CA GLY A 94 16.82 -16.41 3.78
C GLY A 94 18.18 -15.69 3.73
N VAL A 95 18.45 -14.90 2.68
CA VAL A 95 19.67 -14.10 2.55
C VAL A 95 19.31 -12.62 2.75
N TYR A 96 19.65 -12.10 3.93
CA TYR A 96 19.28 -10.74 4.34
C TYR A 96 20.39 -9.73 4.03
N ASP A 97 20.00 -8.52 3.59
CA ASP A 97 20.91 -7.40 3.36
C ASP A 97 21.35 -6.77 4.69
N ILE A 98 22.52 -7.16 5.17
CA ILE A 98 23.08 -6.67 6.44
C ILE A 98 23.53 -5.21 6.31
N GLU A 99 23.96 -4.76 5.13
CA GLU A 99 24.35 -3.37 4.92
C GLU A 99 23.13 -2.45 5.01
N TYR A 100 22.02 -2.84 4.42
CA TYR A 100 20.77 -2.09 4.54
C TYR A 100 20.23 -2.10 5.97
N LEU A 101 20.30 -3.23 6.69
CA LEU A 101 19.92 -3.29 8.10
C LEU A 101 20.79 -2.35 8.97
N ASN A 102 22.11 -2.28 8.74
CA ASN A 102 23.01 -1.33 9.42
C ASN A 102 22.65 0.11 9.10
N TYR A 103 22.32 0.38 7.84
CA TYR A 103 21.91 1.70 7.36
C TYR A 103 20.59 2.16 8.03
N ILE A 104 19.55 1.31 8.09
CA ILE A 104 18.28 1.65 8.75
C ILE A 104 18.47 1.88 10.25
N GLU A 105 19.32 1.08 10.91
CA GLU A 105 19.68 1.33 12.33
C GLU A 105 20.30 2.73 12.51
N GLY A 106 21.20 3.15 11.61
CA GLY A 106 21.77 4.49 11.60
C GLY A 106 20.73 5.60 11.40
N ILE A 107 19.73 5.38 10.54
CA ILE A 107 18.59 6.31 10.34
C ILE A 107 17.75 6.42 11.62
N VAL A 108 17.45 5.29 12.29
CA VAL A 108 16.71 5.27 13.55
C VAL A 108 17.46 6.02 14.65
N GLU A 109 18.78 5.81 14.76
CA GLU A 109 19.65 6.53 15.70
C GLU A 109 19.68 8.04 15.42
N ALA A 110 19.84 8.43 14.17
CA ALA A 110 19.81 9.84 13.77
C ALA A 110 18.46 10.49 14.11
N ALA A 111 17.34 9.83 13.85
CA ALA A 111 16.00 10.30 14.24
C ALA A 111 15.89 10.51 15.76
N ALA A 112 16.44 9.58 16.55
CA ALA A 112 16.46 9.69 18.01
C ALA A 112 17.21 10.94 18.50
N ARG A 113 18.38 11.26 17.90
CA ARG A 113 19.15 12.49 18.24
C ARG A 113 18.33 13.75 18.00
N HIS A 114 17.41 13.76 17.06
CA HIS A 114 16.52 14.89 16.76
C HIS A 114 15.17 14.84 17.52
N GLY A 115 15.01 13.92 18.47
CA GLY A 115 13.75 13.76 19.24
C GLY A 115 12.56 13.34 18.41
N ILE A 116 12.80 12.62 17.31
CA ILE A 116 11.79 12.10 16.39
C ILE A 116 11.45 10.66 16.80
N SER A 117 10.17 10.39 16.99
CA SER A 117 9.63 9.04 17.13
C SER A 117 9.17 8.49 15.80
N LEU A 118 9.26 7.18 15.61
CA LEU A 118 8.88 6.54 14.34
C LEU A 118 8.31 5.13 14.56
N PHE A 119 7.60 4.67 13.57
CA PHE A 119 7.30 3.24 13.40
C PHE A 119 7.76 2.77 12.01
N ILE A 120 8.07 1.50 11.90
CA ILE A 120 8.47 0.87 10.64
C ILE A 120 7.22 0.50 9.87
N ASP A 121 7.17 0.88 8.62
CA ASP A 121 6.12 0.48 7.69
C ASP A 121 6.65 -0.60 6.73
N PRO A 122 6.20 -1.85 6.89
CA PRO A 122 6.42 -2.90 5.90
C PRO A 122 5.67 -2.57 4.61
N HIS A 123 6.30 -1.76 3.76
CA HIS A 123 5.66 -1.15 2.60
C HIS A 123 5.62 -2.07 1.39
N GLN A 124 4.48 -2.05 0.73
CA GLN A 124 4.25 -2.61 -0.59
C GLN A 124 3.15 -1.86 -1.31
N ASP A 125 3.25 -1.78 -2.63
CA ASP A 125 2.16 -1.44 -3.54
C ASP A 125 2.05 -2.53 -4.60
N VAL A 126 0.84 -3.08 -4.76
CA VAL A 126 0.50 -4.12 -5.73
C VAL A 126 1.52 -5.27 -5.80
N TRP A 127 2.06 -5.65 -4.63
CA TRP A 127 2.96 -6.75 -4.32
C TRP A 127 4.45 -6.47 -4.54
N SER A 128 4.87 -6.05 -5.74
CA SER A 128 6.29 -5.91 -6.05
C SER A 128 6.55 -4.96 -7.22
N ARG A 129 7.81 -4.62 -7.47
CA ARG A 129 8.22 -3.82 -8.63
C ARG A 129 7.80 -4.47 -9.96
N TRP A 130 7.88 -5.79 -10.07
CA TRP A 130 7.56 -6.56 -11.27
C TRP A 130 6.05 -6.77 -11.49
N THR A 131 5.25 -6.42 -10.51
CA THR A 131 3.78 -6.34 -10.64
C THR A 131 3.25 -4.90 -10.68
N GLY A 132 4.18 -3.93 -10.82
CA GLY A 132 3.86 -2.52 -11.12
C GLY A 132 3.87 -1.59 -9.91
N GLY A 133 4.38 -2.06 -8.78
CA GLY A 133 4.50 -1.28 -7.55
C GLY A 133 5.87 -1.37 -6.89
N ASP A 134 5.92 -1.92 -5.69
CA ASP A 134 7.08 -2.20 -4.87
C ASP A 134 6.75 -3.22 -3.78
N GLY A 135 7.68 -3.58 -2.92
CA GLY A 135 7.44 -4.39 -1.73
C GLY A 135 8.19 -5.72 -1.73
N ALA A 136 7.59 -6.78 -2.26
CA ALA A 136 8.15 -8.12 -2.20
C ALA A 136 9.31 -8.33 -3.20
N PRO A 137 10.34 -9.13 -2.83
CA PRO A 137 11.44 -9.43 -3.71
C PRO A 137 11.03 -10.31 -4.90
N MET A 138 11.82 -10.27 -6.00
CA MET A 138 11.57 -10.99 -7.26
C MET A 138 11.38 -12.49 -7.05
N TRP A 139 12.19 -13.09 -6.20
CA TRP A 139 12.14 -14.53 -5.96
C TRP A 139 10.77 -15.02 -5.44
N THR A 140 9.93 -14.14 -4.87
CA THR A 140 8.57 -14.51 -4.44
C THR A 140 7.68 -14.87 -5.64
N LEU A 141 7.82 -14.13 -6.74
CA LEU A 141 7.12 -14.41 -8.01
C LEU A 141 7.65 -15.71 -8.63
N GLU A 142 8.97 -15.87 -8.62
CA GLU A 142 9.63 -17.05 -9.16
C GLU A 142 9.27 -18.34 -8.39
N ALA A 143 9.09 -18.23 -7.06
CA ALA A 143 8.71 -19.34 -6.19
C ALA A 143 7.33 -19.95 -6.56
N VAL A 144 6.45 -19.18 -7.17
CA VAL A 144 5.14 -19.65 -7.65
C VAL A 144 5.11 -19.99 -9.12
N GLY A 145 6.25 -19.82 -9.84
CA GLY A 145 6.41 -20.17 -11.24
C GLY A 145 6.22 -19.03 -12.22
N PHE A 146 6.07 -17.79 -11.80
CA PHE A 146 6.06 -16.64 -12.69
C PHE A 146 7.44 -16.39 -13.32
N GLU A 147 7.43 -15.86 -14.54
CA GLU A 147 8.59 -15.30 -15.23
C GLU A 147 8.48 -13.77 -15.20
N PRO A 148 9.16 -13.07 -14.27
CA PRO A 148 9.00 -11.64 -14.05
C PRO A 148 9.15 -10.80 -15.33
N SER A 149 10.08 -11.16 -16.22
CA SER A 149 10.34 -10.46 -17.49
C SER A 149 9.19 -10.55 -18.50
N ARG A 150 8.23 -11.42 -18.30
CA ARG A 150 7.08 -11.63 -19.19
C ARG A 150 5.77 -11.07 -18.64
N LEU A 151 5.74 -10.59 -17.39
CA LEU A 151 4.49 -10.16 -16.75
C LEU A 151 3.82 -8.99 -17.48
N HIS A 152 4.59 -8.01 -17.96
CA HIS A 152 4.02 -6.90 -18.72
C HIS A 152 3.48 -7.37 -20.06
N ALA A 153 4.29 -8.04 -20.86
CA ALA A 153 3.91 -8.48 -22.20
C ALA A 153 2.74 -9.46 -22.21
N SER A 154 2.59 -10.32 -21.19
CA SER A 154 1.45 -11.23 -21.02
C SER A 154 0.18 -10.54 -20.50
N GLY A 155 0.23 -9.25 -20.13
CA GLY A 155 -0.88 -8.53 -19.51
C GLY A 155 -1.06 -8.81 -18.01
N ALA A 156 -0.18 -9.62 -17.41
CA ALA A 156 -0.22 -9.95 -15.99
C ALA A 156 0.21 -8.80 -15.07
N ALA A 157 0.87 -7.76 -15.61
CA ALA A 157 1.21 -6.52 -14.93
C ALA A 157 1.18 -5.33 -15.88
N LEU A 158 1.04 -4.12 -15.33
CA LEU A 158 1.20 -2.84 -16.02
C LEU A 158 2.45 -2.16 -15.45
N LEU A 159 3.53 -2.06 -16.23
CA LEU A 159 4.83 -1.60 -15.77
C LEU A 159 5.23 -0.28 -16.42
N HIS A 160 5.62 0.70 -15.59
CA HIS A 160 6.15 1.98 -16.07
C HIS A 160 7.49 1.79 -16.81
N GLN A 161 8.33 0.90 -16.29
CA GLN A 161 9.63 0.55 -16.85
C GLN A 161 9.55 0.06 -18.30
N GLU A 162 8.47 -0.62 -18.65
CA GLU A 162 8.23 -1.15 -20.01
C GLU A 162 7.54 -0.13 -20.93
N MET A 163 6.73 0.76 -20.37
CA MET A 163 5.95 1.72 -21.15
C MET A 163 6.65 3.07 -21.33
N GLY A 164 7.59 3.40 -20.43
CA GLY A 164 8.27 4.69 -20.44
C GLY A 164 7.30 5.87 -20.43
N ALA A 165 7.48 6.81 -21.35
CA ALA A 165 6.63 8.01 -21.46
C ALA A 165 5.15 7.73 -21.77
N LEU A 166 4.82 6.54 -22.27
CA LEU A 166 3.44 6.13 -22.56
C LEU A 166 2.68 5.61 -21.33
N TYR A 167 3.37 5.48 -20.19
CA TYR A 167 2.75 4.99 -18.96
C TYR A 167 1.65 5.95 -18.49
N PRO A 168 0.41 5.45 -18.27
CA PRO A 168 -0.70 6.31 -17.88
C PRO A 168 -0.59 6.70 -16.40
N GLU A 169 -0.70 8.01 -16.12
CA GLU A 169 -0.66 8.53 -14.76
C GLU A 169 -1.78 7.96 -13.89
N MET A 170 -1.49 7.69 -12.62
CA MET A 170 -2.45 7.21 -11.62
C MET A 170 -3.21 5.94 -12.04
N GLN A 171 -2.53 5.00 -12.76
CA GLN A 171 -3.12 3.71 -13.12
C GLN A 171 -2.37 2.49 -12.55
N TRP A 172 -1.31 2.70 -11.77
CA TRP A 172 -0.56 1.60 -11.15
C TRP A 172 -1.46 0.69 -10.29
N PHE A 173 -2.42 1.26 -9.56
CA PHE A 173 -3.35 0.50 -8.73
C PHE A 173 -4.30 -0.42 -9.54
N SER A 174 -4.44 -0.25 -10.86
CA SER A 174 -5.16 -1.21 -11.72
C SER A 174 -4.49 -2.59 -11.74
N ASN A 175 -3.24 -2.69 -11.29
CA ASN A 175 -2.54 -3.96 -11.12
C ASN A 175 -3.21 -4.90 -10.11
N HIS A 176 -3.99 -4.39 -9.14
CA HIS A 176 -4.81 -5.25 -8.27
C HIS A 176 -5.78 -6.16 -9.04
N LEU A 177 -6.20 -5.77 -10.25
CA LEU A 177 -7.06 -6.58 -11.12
C LEU A 177 -6.28 -7.51 -12.05
N ARG A 178 -4.94 -7.42 -12.10
CA ARG A 178 -4.11 -8.21 -13.00
C ARG A 178 -3.63 -9.49 -12.33
N LEU A 179 -3.30 -10.48 -13.18
CA LEU A 179 -2.96 -11.83 -12.74
C LEU A 179 -1.81 -11.86 -11.71
N GLY A 180 -0.73 -11.11 -11.94
CA GLY A 180 0.46 -11.15 -11.08
C GLY A 180 0.14 -10.77 -9.64
N CYS A 181 -0.30 -9.54 -9.44
CA CYS A 181 -0.65 -9.00 -8.11
C CYS A 181 -1.75 -9.82 -7.43
N ALA A 182 -2.88 -10.06 -8.13
CA ALA A 182 -4.01 -10.79 -7.53
C ALA A 182 -3.67 -12.23 -7.14
N THR A 183 -2.84 -12.92 -7.94
CA THR A 183 -2.35 -14.25 -7.59
C THR A 183 -1.49 -14.23 -6.34
N MET A 184 -0.53 -13.31 -6.26
CA MET A 184 0.39 -13.26 -5.14
C MET A 184 -0.30 -12.97 -3.82
N PHE A 185 -1.21 -11.99 -3.77
CA PHE A 185 -1.99 -11.75 -2.55
C PHE A 185 -2.86 -12.94 -2.16
N THR A 186 -3.48 -13.60 -3.14
CA THR A 186 -4.27 -14.82 -2.84
C THR A 186 -3.41 -15.91 -2.23
N LEU A 187 -2.23 -16.16 -2.79
CA LEU A 187 -1.32 -17.20 -2.28
C LEU A 187 -0.72 -16.83 -0.93
N PHE A 188 -0.39 -15.56 -0.71
CA PHE A 188 0.19 -15.08 0.54
C PHE A 188 -0.80 -15.18 1.71
N PHE A 189 -2.05 -14.80 1.52
CA PHE A 189 -3.05 -14.78 2.59
C PHE A 189 -3.85 -16.07 2.70
N ALA A 190 -4.14 -16.73 1.59
CA ALA A 190 -5.11 -17.85 1.51
C ALA A 190 -4.64 -19.02 0.62
N GLY A 191 -3.34 -19.16 0.41
CA GLY A 191 -2.75 -20.23 -0.42
C GLY A 191 -3.12 -21.62 0.08
N ASN A 192 -3.21 -21.83 1.40
CA ASN A 192 -3.60 -23.11 2.00
C ASN A 192 -5.05 -23.50 1.68
N ASP A 193 -5.93 -22.51 1.51
CA ASP A 193 -7.35 -22.75 1.19
C ASP A 193 -7.59 -22.86 -0.34
N TYR A 194 -6.96 -22.00 -1.15
CA TYR A 194 -7.27 -21.89 -2.59
C TYR A 194 -6.25 -22.55 -3.51
N ALA A 195 -5.06 -22.84 -2.99
CA ALA A 195 -3.99 -23.49 -3.75
C ALA A 195 -3.37 -24.66 -2.95
N PRO A 196 -4.18 -25.59 -2.40
CA PRO A 196 -3.66 -26.70 -1.63
C PRO A 196 -2.70 -27.54 -2.48
N GLY A 197 -1.55 -27.91 -1.89
CA GLY A 197 -0.52 -28.67 -2.59
C GLY A 197 0.45 -27.82 -3.45
N VAL A 198 0.23 -26.51 -3.61
CA VAL A 198 1.23 -25.61 -4.16
C VAL A 198 2.27 -25.32 -3.08
N CYS A 199 3.51 -25.71 -3.34
CA CYS A 199 4.60 -25.63 -2.38
C CYS A 199 5.83 -24.95 -2.99
N ALA A 200 6.61 -24.27 -2.14
CA ALA A 200 7.97 -23.85 -2.44
C ALA A 200 8.93 -24.51 -1.45
N ARG A 201 10.00 -25.13 -1.97
CA ARG A 201 10.99 -25.86 -1.14
C ARG A 201 10.37 -26.87 -0.14
N GLY A 202 9.26 -27.50 -0.52
CA GLY A 202 8.56 -28.49 0.32
C GLY A 202 7.62 -27.92 1.38
N MET A 203 7.50 -26.61 1.50
CA MET A 203 6.56 -25.92 2.40
C MET A 203 5.35 -25.40 1.62
N PRO A 204 4.10 -25.47 2.16
CA PRO A 204 2.94 -24.83 1.53
C PRO A 204 3.23 -23.37 1.21
N ILE A 205 2.79 -22.91 0.05
CA ILE A 205 3.20 -21.59 -0.48
C ILE A 205 2.83 -20.42 0.43
N GLN A 206 1.68 -20.45 1.08
CA GLN A 206 1.28 -19.43 2.04
C GLN A 206 2.26 -19.36 3.22
N ASP A 207 2.57 -20.51 3.81
CA ASP A 207 3.44 -20.60 4.98
C ASP A 207 4.86 -20.19 4.60
N TYR A 208 5.34 -20.60 3.43
CA TYR A 208 6.65 -20.21 2.90
C TYR A 208 6.78 -18.69 2.76
N LEU A 209 5.83 -18.04 2.08
CA LEU A 209 5.88 -16.60 1.87
C LEU A 209 5.73 -15.81 3.19
N GLN A 210 4.80 -16.20 4.07
CA GLN A 210 4.60 -15.52 5.35
C GLN A 210 5.78 -15.72 6.30
N GLU A 211 6.39 -16.89 6.33
CA GLU A 211 7.56 -17.15 7.18
C GLU A 211 8.75 -16.26 6.78
N HIS A 212 9.05 -16.15 5.48
CA HIS A 212 10.10 -15.25 4.99
C HIS A 212 9.81 -13.78 5.32
N TYR A 213 8.58 -13.34 5.12
CA TYR A 213 8.15 -11.99 5.50
C TYR A 213 8.35 -11.72 7.00
N PHE A 214 7.93 -12.65 7.85
CA PHE A 214 8.08 -12.52 9.30
C PHE A 214 9.56 -12.50 9.73
N GLN A 215 10.39 -13.36 9.16
CA GLN A 215 11.81 -13.43 9.46
C GLN A 215 12.53 -12.15 9.03
N ALA A 216 12.25 -11.60 7.84
CA ALA A 216 12.87 -10.39 7.35
C ALA A 216 12.59 -9.18 8.28
N PHE A 217 11.32 -8.91 8.57
CA PHE A 217 10.95 -7.82 9.48
C PHE A 217 11.28 -8.13 10.95
N GLY A 218 11.26 -9.41 11.36
CA GLY A 218 11.69 -9.86 12.67
C GLY A 218 13.18 -9.56 12.94
N LEU A 219 14.04 -9.76 11.93
CA LEU A 219 15.45 -9.43 12.03
C LEU A 219 15.67 -7.92 12.24
N LEU A 220 14.95 -7.09 11.49
CA LEU A 220 14.96 -5.64 11.68
C LEU A 220 14.44 -5.28 13.08
N ALA A 221 13.31 -5.85 13.52
CA ALA A 221 12.72 -5.59 14.83
C ALA A 221 13.69 -5.92 15.98
N LYS A 222 14.36 -7.07 15.89
CA LYS A 222 15.38 -7.48 16.86
C LYS A 222 16.52 -6.45 16.95
N ARG A 223 16.95 -5.92 15.81
CA ARG A 223 18.06 -4.98 15.72
C ARG A 223 17.73 -3.63 16.36
N ILE A 224 16.51 -3.12 16.13
CA ILE A 224 16.09 -1.79 16.59
C ILE A 224 15.28 -1.82 17.91
N ALA A 225 15.18 -2.97 18.57
CA ALA A 225 14.39 -3.11 19.81
C ALA A 225 14.88 -2.24 20.97
N SER A 226 16.18 -1.91 21.01
CA SER A 226 16.78 -1.08 22.07
C SER A 226 16.51 0.42 21.92
N TYR A 227 16.00 0.86 20.77
CA TYR A 227 15.76 2.28 20.51
C TYR A 227 14.37 2.71 20.98
N ASP A 228 14.29 3.60 21.96
CA ASP A 228 13.02 4.06 22.56
C ASP A 228 12.15 4.87 21.61
N ASN A 229 12.74 5.50 20.61
CA ASN A 229 12.03 6.27 19.60
C ASN A 229 11.32 5.42 18.55
N VAL A 230 11.59 4.10 18.47
CA VAL A 230 10.82 3.17 17.61
C VAL A 230 9.62 2.69 18.42
N VAL A 231 8.41 3.12 18.03
CA VAL A 231 7.20 2.81 18.79
C VAL A 231 6.47 1.56 18.32
N GLY A 232 6.71 1.12 17.07
CA GLY A 232 5.98 -0.04 16.54
C GLY A 232 6.32 -0.40 15.10
N PHE A 233 5.48 -1.28 14.55
CA PHE A 233 5.53 -1.76 13.18
C PHE A 233 4.14 -1.73 12.55
N GLY A 234 4.04 -1.33 11.29
CA GLY A 234 2.90 -1.62 10.44
C GLY A 234 2.74 -3.12 10.21
N SER A 235 1.54 -3.58 9.97
CA SER A 235 1.33 -5.00 9.64
C SER A 235 1.73 -5.33 8.20
N MET A 236 1.29 -4.54 7.28
CA MET A 236 1.61 -4.49 5.84
C MET A 236 0.87 -3.29 5.25
N ASN A 237 1.55 -2.47 4.42
CA ASN A 237 0.89 -1.38 3.70
C ASN A 237 -0.23 -1.92 2.79
N GLU A 238 -1.42 -1.32 2.87
CA GLU A 238 -2.56 -1.52 1.95
C GLU A 238 -2.74 -2.97 1.44
N PRO A 239 -2.93 -3.98 2.33
CA PRO A 239 -2.96 -5.38 1.93
C PRO A 239 -4.08 -5.67 0.95
N GLY A 240 -3.75 -6.28 -0.19
CA GLY A 240 -4.71 -6.64 -1.23
C GLY A 240 -5.41 -7.99 -0.96
N GLU A 241 -6.70 -8.08 -1.32
CA GLU A 241 -7.47 -9.31 -1.18
C GLU A 241 -7.15 -10.36 -2.27
N GLY A 242 -6.49 -9.94 -3.36
CA GLY A 242 -6.32 -10.82 -4.51
C GLY A 242 -7.66 -11.29 -5.09
N PHE A 243 -7.79 -12.60 -5.26
CA PHE A 243 -9.04 -13.24 -5.72
C PHE A 243 -9.95 -13.70 -4.59
N ILE A 244 -9.56 -13.55 -3.31
CA ILE A 244 -10.30 -14.05 -2.14
C ILE A 244 -11.73 -13.50 -2.14
N GLY A 245 -12.72 -14.39 -1.98
CA GLY A 245 -14.13 -14.03 -1.88
C GLY A 245 -14.83 -13.73 -3.21
N ILE A 246 -14.16 -13.84 -4.35
CA ILE A 246 -14.79 -13.68 -5.66
C ILE A 246 -15.74 -14.84 -5.94
N ARG A 247 -17.03 -14.55 -6.11
CA ARG A 247 -18.08 -15.55 -6.32
C ARG A 247 -18.07 -16.16 -7.72
N ASP A 248 -17.66 -15.39 -8.71
CA ASP A 248 -17.55 -15.85 -10.10
C ASP A 248 -16.37 -15.13 -10.78
N VAL A 249 -15.39 -15.89 -11.21
CA VAL A 249 -14.18 -15.36 -11.86
C VAL A 249 -14.46 -14.66 -13.20
N ARG A 250 -15.66 -14.83 -13.77
CA ARG A 250 -16.11 -14.14 -14.99
C ARG A 250 -16.68 -12.75 -14.73
N ALA A 251 -16.94 -12.42 -13.47
CA ALA A 251 -17.53 -11.13 -13.11
C ALA A 251 -16.46 -10.04 -12.96
N THR A 252 -16.79 -8.82 -13.39
CA THR A 252 -15.97 -7.64 -13.13
C THR A 252 -16.07 -7.25 -11.66
N ARG A 253 -14.97 -6.91 -11.05
CA ARG A 253 -14.94 -6.36 -9.68
C ARG A 253 -15.42 -4.90 -9.69
N SER A 254 -16.70 -4.70 -9.36
CA SER A 254 -17.31 -3.36 -9.35
C SER A 254 -16.83 -2.47 -8.20
N ASP A 255 -16.36 -3.08 -7.13
CA ASP A 255 -15.75 -2.45 -5.95
C ASP A 255 -14.37 -1.81 -6.24
N MET A 256 -13.67 -2.33 -7.26
CA MET A 256 -12.35 -1.87 -7.70
C MET A 256 -12.37 -1.25 -9.11
N LEU A 257 -13.49 -0.70 -9.55
CA LEU A 257 -13.56 -0.04 -10.85
C LEU A 257 -12.79 1.29 -10.81
N LEU A 258 -11.69 1.31 -11.56
CA LEU A 258 -10.76 2.43 -11.69
C LEU A 258 -10.53 2.72 -13.18
N PRO A 259 -10.10 3.93 -13.55
CA PRO A 259 -9.69 4.20 -14.94
C PRO A 259 -8.56 3.26 -15.35
N GLY A 260 -8.63 2.71 -16.57
CA GLY A 260 -7.65 1.78 -17.11
C GLY A 260 -8.27 0.48 -17.59
N LEU A 261 -7.44 -0.56 -17.77
CA LEU A 261 -7.93 -1.90 -18.10
C LEU A 261 -8.43 -2.60 -16.83
N ALA A 262 -9.66 -3.10 -16.90
CA ALA A 262 -10.32 -3.83 -15.81
C ALA A 262 -10.69 -5.25 -16.27
N PRO A 263 -9.70 -6.17 -16.33
CA PRO A 263 -9.98 -7.56 -16.65
C PRO A 263 -10.79 -8.23 -15.54
N THR A 264 -11.61 -9.20 -15.89
CA THR A 264 -12.11 -10.18 -14.95
C THR A 264 -10.97 -11.13 -14.56
N PRO A 265 -11.04 -11.81 -13.40
CA PRO A 265 -10.05 -12.83 -13.05
C PRO A 265 -9.85 -13.88 -14.14
N TRP A 266 -10.92 -14.30 -14.78
CA TRP A 266 -10.88 -15.25 -15.90
C TRP A 266 -10.10 -14.70 -17.12
N GLU A 267 -10.37 -13.47 -17.52
CA GLU A 267 -9.64 -12.81 -18.61
C GLU A 267 -8.15 -12.66 -18.26
N ALA A 268 -7.83 -12.30 -17.01
CA ALA A 268 -6.45 -12.19 -16.56
C ALA A 268 -5.71 -13.54 -16.58
N MET A 269 -6.36 -14.63 -16.18
CA MET A 269 -5.80 -15.99 -16.24
C MET A 269 -5.56 -16.45 -17.66
N CYS A 270 -6.52 -16.21 -18.58
CA CYS A 270 -6.38 -16.54 -20.00
C CYS A 270 -5.24 -15.76 -20.65
N ALA A 271 -5.16 -14.45 -20.44
CA ALA A 271 -4.08 -13.61 -20.95
C ALA A 271 -2.72 -14.05 -20.44
N GLY A 272 -2.59 -14.32 -19.14
CA GLY A 272 -1.34 -14.80 -18.52
C GLY A 272 -0.88 -16.18 -19.00
N GLU A 273 -1.74 -16.95 -19.66
CA GLU A 273 -1.39 -18.20 -20.35
C GLU A 273 -1.06 -17.97 -21.85
N GLY A 274 -1.08 -16.72 -22.32
CA GLY A 274 -0.77 -16.36 -23.70
C GLY A 274 -1.93 -16.57 -24.66
N LEU A 275 -3.16 -16.77 -24.16
CA LEU A 275 -4.37 -16.90 -24.98
C LEU A 275 -4.85 -15.52 -25.43
N GLU A 276 -5.35 -15.45 -26.66
CA GLU A 276 -5.92 -14.22 -27.20
C GLU A 276 -7.12 -13.76 -26.35
N THR A 277 -6.96 -12.66 -25.65
CA THR A 277 -7.90 -12.18 -24.66
C THR A 277 -8.05 -10.67 -24.74
N SER A 278 -9.22 -10.16 -24.37
CA SER A 278 -9.48 -8.73 -24.25
C SER A 278 -10.13 -8.40 -22.91
N ALA A 279 -9.95 -7.17 -22.46
CA ALA A 279 -10.56 -6.65 -21.23
C ALA A 279 -11.28 -5.32 -21.50
N ASN A 280 -12.17 -4.94 -20.59
CA ASN A 280 -12.84 -3.65 -20.66
C ASN A 280 -11.86 -2.52 -20.34
N ARG A 281 -11.84 -1.48 -21.16
CA ARG A 281 -11.23 -0.19 -20.83
C ARG A 281 -12.25 0.69 -20.14
N VAL A 282 -11.96 1.06 -18.90
CA VAL A 282 -12.79 1.94 -18.06
C VAL A 282 -12.23 3.34 -18.09
N ALA A 283 -13.09 4.35 -18.22
CA ALA A 283 -12.71 5.75 -18.13
C ALA A 283 -13.82 6.58 -17.46
N VAL A 284 -13.42 7.74 -16.96
CA VAL A 284 -14.35 8.75 -16.44
C VAL A 284 -15.09 9.39 -17.60
N LYS A 285 -16.42 9.25 -17.64
CA LYS A 285 -17.30 9.90 -18.61
C LYS A 285 -18.37 10.73 -17.86
N GLY A 286 -18.21 12.05 -17.88
CA GLY A 286 -18.96 12.95 -17.02
C GLY A 286 -18.54 12.74 -15.53
N LEU A 287 -19.50 12.39 -14.68
CA LEU A 287 -19.27 12.13 -13.24
C LEU A 287 -19.31 10.63 -12.88
N ARG A 288 -19.13 9.74 -13.84
CA ARG A 288 -19.21 8.29 -13.62
C ARG A 288 -18.08 7.56 -14.36
N LEU A 289 -17.63 6.47 -13.76
CA LEU A 289 -16.80 5.48 -14.45
C LEU A 289 -17.69 4.67 -15.41
N ARG A 290 -17.22 4.48 -16.64
CA ARG A 290 -17.92 3.68 -17.64
C ARG A 290 -16.93 2.81 -18.42
N SER A 291 -17.33 1.60 -18.68
CA SER A 291 -16.68 0.77 -19.71
C SER A 291 -16.92 1.41 -21.09
N LEU A 292 -15.85 1.60 -21.86
CA LEU A 292 -15.90 2.25 -23.17
C LEU A 292 -15.87 1.21 -24.29
N GLU A 293 -14.87 0.34 -24.26
CA GLU A 293 -14.58 -0.62 -25.32
C GLU A 293 -13.81 -1.80 -24.75
N ARG A 294 -13.74 -2.86 -25.51
CA ARG A 294 -12.85 -3.98 -25.22
C ARG A 294 -11.55 -3.81 -26.00
N VAL A 295 -10.43 -3.98 -25.31
CA VAL A 295 -9.09 -3.88 -25.92
C VAL A 295 -8.27 -5.12 -25.58
N PRO A 296 -7.29 -5.50 -26.42
CA PRO A 296 -6.44 -6.66 -26.15
C PRO A 296 -5.78 -6.54 -24.76
N LEU A 297 -5.71 -7.68 -24.06
CA LEU A 297 -5.04 -7.82 -22.79
C LEU A 297 -3.84 -8.77 -22.97
N GLY A 298 -2.63 -8.22 -22.94
CA GLY A 298 -1.39 -8.96 -23.19
C GLY A 298 -1.17 -9.29 -24.67
N ALA A 299 0.02 -9.77 -24.96
CA ALA A 299 0.41 -10.22 -26.29
C ALA A 299 0.12 -11.72 -26.46
N LYS A 300 -0.44 -12.08 -27.61
CA LYS A 300 -0.72 -13.48 -27.96
C LYS A 300 0.56 -14.31 -27.90
N SER A 301 0.45 -15.52 -27.35
CA SER A 301 1.53 -16.49 -27.18
C SER A 301 2.63 -16.11 -26.18
N VAL A 302 2.48 -14.99 -25.44
CA VAL A 302 3.39 -14.65 -24.34
C VAL A 302 2.75 -15.11 -23.02
N ARG A 303 3.43 -16.04 -22.34
CA ARG A 303 2.98 -16.58 -21.06
C ARG A 303 3.66 -15.86 -19.91
N ALA A 304 2.92 -15.61 -18.83
CA ALA A 304 3.42 -15.05 -17.57
C ALA A 304 4.29 -16.04 -16.77
N TRP A 305 4.31 -17.30 -17.14
CA TRP A 305 4.90 -18.42 -16.43
C TRP A 305 6.26 -18.81 -17.02
N LYS A 306 7.15 -19.30 -16.18
CA LYS A 306 8.43 -19.89 -16.60
C LYS A 306 8.19 -21.06 -17.56
N GLU A 307 9.18 -21.34 -18.38
CA GLU A 307 9.12 -22.49 -19.28
C GLU A 307 8.98 -23.79 -18.49
N GLY A 308 8.05 -24.65 -18.91
CA GLY A 308 7.70 -25.88 -18.18
C GLY A 308 6.74 -25.70 -17.03
N GLU A 309 6.54 -24.47 -16.52
CA GLU A 309 5.57 -24.20 -15.46
C GLU A 309 4.15 -24.05 -15.99
N VAL A 310 3.20 -24.53 -15.21
CA VAL A 310 1.77 -24.42 -15.49
C VAL A 310 1.16 -23.36 -14.57
N CYS A 311 0.24 -22.56 -15.10
CA CYS A 311 -0.55 -21.61 -14.30
C CYS A 311 -1.03 -22.26 -13.00
N VAL A 312 -0.76 -21.62 -11.86
CA VAL A 312 -1.13 -22.15 -10.53
C VAL A 312 -2.62 -22.51 -10.44
N TRP A 313 -3.48 -21.71 -11.08
CA TRP A 313 -4.93 -21.92 -11.09
C TRP A 313 -5.38 -23.08 -12.00
N ARG A 314 -4.57 -23.45 -13.00
CA ARG A 314 -4.74 -24.72 -13.74
C ARG A 314 -4.26 -25.90 -12.90
N ARG A 315 -3.12 -25.76 -12.23
CA ARG A 315 -2.53 -26.81 -11.38
C ARG A 315 -3.54 -27.28 -10.29
N VAL A 316 -4.31 -26.36 -9.73
CA VAL A 316 -5.33 -26.67 -8.72
C VAL A 316 -6.70 -27.06 -9.30
N GLY A 317 -6.86 -27.05 -10.63
CA GLY A 317 -8.08 -27.52 -11.30
C GLY A 317 -9.21 -26.50 -11.40
N LEU A 318 -8.94 -25.20 -11.23
CA LEU A 318 -9.93 -24.17 -11.46
C LEU A 318 -10.36 -24.14 -12.93
N TRP A 319 -9.41 -24.29 -13.84
CA TRP A 319 -9.60 -24.31 -15.28
C TRP A 319 -8.54 -25.15 -15.99
N ASP A 320 -8.71 -25.40 -17.31
CA ASP A 320 -7.75 -26.12 -18.11
C ASP A 320 -7.84 -25.73 -19.59
N ILE A 321 -6.92 -26.24 -20.41
CA ILE A 321 -6.94 -26.13 -21.87
C ILE A 321 -7.30 -27.49 -22.46
N GLU A 322 -8.39 -27.53 -23.23
CA GLU A 322 -8.87 -28.71 -23.94
C GLU A 322 -9.08 -28.35 -25.42
N ASN A 323 -8.43 -29.07 -26.34
CA ASN A 323 -8.48 -28.80 -27.78
C ASN A 323 -8.14 -27.32 -28.12
N ASP A 324 -7.05 -26.79 -27.53
CA ASP A 324 -6.57 -25.42 -27.66
C ASP A 324 -7.57 -24.34 -27.20
N ARG A 325 -8.56 -24.69 -26.40
CA ARG A 325 -9.54 -23.76 -25.84
C ARG A 325 -9.51 -23.76 -24.32
N PRO A 326 -9.58 -22.60 -23.68
CA PRO A 326 -9.65 -22.52 -22.24
C PRO A 326 -11.04 -22.97 -21.76
N ILE A 327 -11.07 -23.92 -20.84
CA ILE A 327 -12.28 -24.46 -20.22
C ILE A 327 -12.30 -24.12 -18.74
N LEU A 328 -13.23 -23.29 -18.34
CA LEU A 328 -13.45 -22.93 -16.95
C LEU A 328 -14.22 -24.05 -16.25
N LYS A 329 -13.60 -24.74 -15.29
CA LYS A 329 -14.20 -25.88 -14.58
C LYS A 329 -14.97 -25.45 -13.33
N GLN A 330 -14.44 -24.43 -12.60
CA GLN A 330 -14.97 -23.99 -11.31
C GLN A 330 -15.06 -22.47 -11.21
N PRO A 331 -16.13 -21.85 -11.75
CA PRO A 331 -16.28 -20.38 -11.74
C PRO A 331 -16.24 -19.73 -10.36
N GLY A 332 -16.74 -20.46 -9.34
CA GLY A 332 -16.83 -20.00 -7.95
C GLY A 332 -15.67 -20.46 -7.07
N TRP A 333 -14.51 -20.79 -7.64
CA TRP A 333 -13.36 -21.31 -6.90
C TRP A 333 -12.97 -20.49 -5.66
N PHE A 334 -13.00 -19.16 -5.77
CA PHE A 334 -12.61 -18.24 -4.70
C PHE A 334 -13.77 -17.85 -3.77
N ASP A 335 -14.98 -18.34 -4.02
CA ASP A 335 -16.07 -18.19 -3.06
C ASP A 335 -15.78 -19.08 -1.85
N SER A 336 -15.43 -18.46 -0.75
CA SER A 336 -14.97 -19.16 0.45
C SER A 336 -16.03 -20.07 1.07
N GLY A 337 -17.30 -19.91 0.71
CA GLY A 337 -18.42 -20.51 1.46
C GLY A 337 -18.48 -20.07 2.94
N LYS A 338 -17.49 -19.29 3.39
CA LYS A 338 -17.38 -18.73 4.74
C LYS A 338 -18.26 -17.48 4.78
N SER A 339 -19.47 -17.59 5.34
CA SER A 339 -20.29 -16.41 5.59
C SER A 339 -19.90 -15.81 6.93
N TYR A 340 -19.27 -14.62 6.92
CA TYR A 340 -19.12 -13.81 8.11
C TYR A 340 -20.48 -13.15 8.41
N LYS A 341 -21.21 -13.66 9.39
CA LYS A 341 -22.34 -12.97 9.99
C LYS A 341 -21.78 -12.03 11.04
N ALA A 342 -21.59 -10.76 10.67
CA ALA A 342 -21.32 -9.73 11.66
C ALA A 342 -22.41 -9.79 12.73
N LYS A 343 -22.08 -10.30 13.91
CA LYS A 343 -22.99 -10.23 15.05
C LYS A 343 -23.26 -8.75 15.32
N ASN A 344 -24.51 -8.34 15.08
CA ASN A 344 -25.06 -6.99 15.41
C ASN A 344 -24.63 -5.81 14.52
N ARG A 345 -24.36 -6.01 13.24
CA ARG A 345 -24.22 -4.89 12.30
C ARG A 345 -25.43 -4.65 11.43
N ALA A 346 -26.57 -4.59 12.05
CA ALA A 346 -27.66 -3.86 11.48
C ALA A 346 -27.46 -2.36 11.79
N GLY A 347 -26.49 -1.72 11.20
CA GLY A 347 -26.60 -0.30 10.93
C GLY A 347 -27.88 -0.11 10.15
N LYS A 348 -28.66 0.93 10.45
CA LYS A 348 -30.03 1.18 9.96
C LYS A 348 -30.24 1.14 8.42
N ASN A 349 -29.27 0.70 7.65
CA ASN A 349 -29.24 0.66 6.18
C ASN A 349 -28.72 -0.65 5.60
N GLY A 350 -28.91 -1.81 6.25
CA GLY A 350 -28.77 -3.10 5.59
C GLY A 350 -27.49 -3.31 4.76
N ALA A 351 -26.34 -2.80 5.20
CA ALA A 351 -25.08 -3.01 4.50
C ALA A 351 -24.72 -4.48 4.56
N VAL A 352 -24.74 -5.12 3.41
CA VAL A 352 -24.33 -6.49 3.14
C VAL A 352 -22.91 -6.67 3.65
N ALA A 353 -22.66 -7.76 4.37
CA ALA A 353 -21.30 -8.23 4.62
C ALA A 353 -20.58 -8.34 3.26
N GLY A 354 -19.69 -7.40 2.96
CA GLY A 354 -18.93 -7.38 1.71
C GLY A 354 -17.85 -8.47 1.73
N THR A 355 -17.23 -8.71 0.60
CA THR A 355 -16.04 -9.58 0.44
C THR A 355 -14.90 -9.17 1.37
N HIS A 356 -14.77 -7.89 1.68
CA HIS A 356 -13.80 -7.34 2.64
C HIS A 356 -13.88 -7.98 4.03
N SER A 357 -15.09 -8.23 4.55
CA SER A 357 -15.26 -8.86 5.86
C SER A 357 -14.72 -10.30 5.91
N VAL A 358 -14.79 -11.06 4.81
CA VAL A 358 -14.22 -12.42 4.74
C VAL A 358 -12.71 -12.35 4.77
N PHE A 359 -12.10 -11.49 3.97
CA PHE A 359 -10.66 -11.30 3.94
C PHE A 359 -10.14 -10.87 5.33
N ASN A 360 -10.74 -9.84 5.91
CA ASN A 360 -10.29 -9.28 7.18
C ASN A 360 -10.33 -10.30 8.33
N GLU A 361 -11.41 -11.07 8.46
CA GLU A 361 -11.60 -11.96 9.61
C GLU A 361 -10.88 -13.30 9.46
N PHE A 362 -10.81 -13.86 8.25
CA PHE A 362 -10.28 -15.21 8.06
C PHE A 362 -8.83 -15.25 7.58
N TYR A 363 -8.30 -14.13 7.06
CA TYR A 363 -6.97 -14.09 6.46
C TYR A 363 -6.08 -12.96 7.00
N LEU A 364 -6.56 -11.71 7.00
CA LEU A 364 -5.77 -10.59 7.50
C LEU A 364 -5.58 -10.66 9.02
N LYS A 365 -6.64 -10.88 9.79
CA LYS A 365 -6.55 -11.02 11.25
C LYS A 365 -5.53 -12.06 11.72
N PRO A 366 -5.58 -13.33 11.27
CA PRO A 366 -4.58 -14.32 11.67
C PRO A 366 -3.15 -13.93 11.26
N PHE A 367 -2.98 -13.31 10.11
CA PHE A 367 -1.69 -12.79 9.68
C PHE A 367 -1.17 -11.73 10.65
N VAL A 368 -1.96 -10.71 10.96
CA VAL A 368 -1.60 -9.61 11.88
C VAL A 368 -1.25 -10.16 13.28
N GLU A 369 -2.06 -11.07 13.80
CA GLU A 369 -1.84 -11.65 15.14
C GLU A 369 -0.56 -12.51 15.19
N ARG A 370 -0.29 -13.31 14.16
CA ARG A 370 0.96 -14.10 14.04
C ARG A 370 2.19 -13.22 13.86
N PHE A 371 2.10 -12.16 13.04
CA PHE A 371 3.18 -11.21 12.86
C PHE A 371 3.55 -10.52 14.18
N ALA A 372 2.56 -10.04 14.92
CA ALA A 372 2.75 -9.44 16.23
C ALA A 372 3.43 -10.39 17.23
N GLU A 373 3.02 -11.66 17.24
CA GLU A 373 3.63 -12.71 18.08
C GLU A 373 5.09 -12.95 17.69
N HIS A 374 5.38 -13.00 16.39
CA HIS A 374 6.74 -13.16 15.90
C HIS A 374 7.63 -11.99 16.34
N LEU A 375 7.19 -10.74 16.14
CA LEU A 375 7.93 -9.55 16.57
C LEU A 375 8.20 -9.54 18.08
N ALA A 376 7.21 -9.90 18.90
CA ALA A 376 7.37 -10.00 20.35
C ALA A 376 8.40 -11.05 20.75
N ASN A 377 8.39 -12.20 20.09
CA ASN A 377 9.33 -13.29 20.37
C ASN A 377 10.78 -12.91 20.04
N VAL A 378 11.02 -12.28 18.89
CA VAL A 378 12.38 -11.92 18.44
C VAL A 378 12.96 -10.72 19.19
N SER A 379 12.12 -9.80 19.69
CA SER A 379 12.55 -8.67 20.54
C SER A 379 12.82 -9.04 21.99
N GLY A 380 12.65 -10.31 22.38
CA GLY A 380 13.00 -10.85 23.71
C GLY A 380 12.18 -10.28 24.87
N ASN A 381 10.95 -9.89 24.65
CA ASN A 381 10.06 -9.22 25.62
C ASN A 381 10.63 -7.90 26.21
N SER A 382 11.79 -7.46 25.73
CA SER A 382 12.42 -6.20 26.15
C SER A 382 11.67 -4.98 25.63
N LYS A 383 10.98 -5.14 24.50
CA LYS A 383 10.18 -4.11 23.85
C LYS A 383 8.86 -4.68 23.35
N ARG A 384 7.76 -4.03 23.73
CA ARG A 384 6.45 -4.33 23.19
C ARG A 384 6.11 -3.30 22.11
N PHE A 385 6.29 -3.66 20.84
CA PHE A 385 5.92 -2.82 19.72
C PHE A 385 4.39 -2.69 19.59
N MET A 386 3.90 -1.47 19.30
CA MET A 386 2.54 -1.27 18.82
C MET A 386 2.43 -1.84 17.41
N ILE A 387 1.34 -2.51 17.10
CA ILE A 387 1.06 -2.97 15.75
C ILE A 387 0.10 -2.00 15.08
N PHE A 388 0.59 -1.30 14.07
CA PHE A 388 -0.19 -0.41 13.22
C PHE A 388 -0.86 -1.28 12.16
N VAL A 389 -2.17 -1.42 12.29
CA VAL A 389 -2.94 -2.36 11.48
C VAL A 389 -3.61 -1.63 10.34
N GLU A 390 -3.34 -2.08 9.15
CA GLU A 390 -3.99 -1.62 7.93
C GLU A 390 -4.96 -2.65 7.37
N SER A 391 -5.92 -2.16 6.61
CA SER A 391 -6.72 -2.94 5.68
C SER A 391 -6.67 -2.26 4.32
N TYR A 392 -7.40 -2.79 3.34
CA TYR A 392 -7.55 -2.11 2.05
C TYR A 392 -8.03 -0.67 2.26
N PRO A 393 -7.52 0.33 1.50
CA PRO A 393 -7.86 1.74 1.70
C PRO A 393 -9.36 1.99 1.80
N GLN A 394 -9.77 2.68 2.87
CA GLN A 394 -11.18 2.95 3.21
C GLN A 394 -12.03 1.69 3.45
N GLY A 395 -11.41 0.52 3.63
CA GLY A 395 -12.06 -0.72 4.04
C GLY A 395 -12.37 -0.77 5.53
N ASP A 396 -13.16 -1.78 5.93
CA ASP A 396 -13.37 -2.11 7.35
C ASP A 396 -12.08 -2.71 7.95
N MET A 397 -11.89 -2.53 9.26
CA MET A 397 -10.78 -3.13 9.99
C MET A 397 -11.13 -4.53 10.51
N PRO A 398 -10.15 -5.45 10.69
CA PRO A 398 -10.39 -6.75 11.30
C PRO A 398 -10.76 -6.61 12.79
N ILE A 399 -11.59 -7.52 13.30
CA ILE A 399 -11.92 -7.59 14.73
C ILE A 399 -10.82 -8.36 15.45
N LEU A 400 -9.85 -7.64 15.99
CA LEU A 400 -8.72 -8.24 16.69
C LEU A 400 -9.12 -8.76 18.08
N ARG A 401 -8.30 -9.67 18.65
CA ARG A 401 -8.52 -10.21 20.01
C ARG A 401 -8.53 -9.09 21.05
N PRO A 402 -9.29 -9.23 22.15
CA PRO A 402 -9.30 -8.23 23.22
C PRO A 402 -7.89 -7.97 23.75
N ASN A 403 -7.61 -6.70 24.10
CA ASN A 403 -6.32 -6.24 24.59
C ASN A 403 -5.13 -6.45 23.63
N PHE A 404 -5.40 -6.60 22.34
CA PHE A 404 -4.35 -6.56 21.33
C PHE A 404 -3.74 -5.16 21.27
N PHE A 405 -2.42 -5.06 21.38
CA PHE A 405 -1.72 -3.78 21.46
C PHE A 405 -1.51 -3.22 20.06
N CYS A 406 -2.51 -2.48 19.58
CA CYS A 406 -2.55 -2.02 18.20
C CYS A 406 -3.04 -0.57 18.06
N VAL A 407 -2.86 -0.07 16.84
CA VAL A 407 -3.33 1.20 16.33
C VAL A 407 -4.12 0.92 15.05
N ASN A 408 -5.24 1.57 14.83
CA ASN A 408 -5.89 1.62 13.52
C ASN A 408 -5.08 2.56 12.64
N GLU A 409 -4.40 2.00 11.64
CA GLU A 409 -3.66 2.73 10.63
C GLU A 409 -4.45 2.68 9.32
N SER A 410 -5.29 3.67 9.12
CA SER A 410 -6.08 3.78 7.89
C SER A 410 -5.50 4.87 6.99
N HIS A 411 -5.79 4.75 5.69
CA HIS A 411 -5.41 5.74 4.68
C HIS A 411 -6.65 6.47 4.15
N TRP A 412 -6.48 7.74 3.80
CA TRP A 412 -7.53 8.52 3.17
C TRP A 412 -6.95 9.52 2.16
N TYR A 413 -7.52 9.48 0.98
CA TYR A 413 -7.24 10.49 -0.05
C TYR A 413 -8.55 11.08 -0.59
N ASP A 414 -8.52 12.36 -0.96
CA ASP A 414 -9.52 12.92 -1.86
C ASP A 414 -9.30 12.29 -3.25
N SER A 415 -9.95 11.17 -3.46
CA SER A 415 -9.75 10.31 -4.63
C SER A 415 -9.95 11.02 -5.96
N LEU A 416 -10.86 12.03 -6.01
CA LEU A 416 -11.07 12.82 -7.21
C LEU A 416 -9.86 13.70 -7.52
N THR A 417 -9.33 14.39 -6.50
CA THR A 417 -8.14 15.25 -6.65
C THR A 417 -6.90 14.44 -6.95
N LEU A 418 -6.71 13.31 -6.27
CA LEU A 418 -5.58 12.41 -6.49
C LEU A 418 -5.57 11.86 -7.92
N THR A 419 -6.68 11.25 -8.35
CA THR A 419 -6.77 10.56 -9.65
C THR A 419 -6.75 11.53 -10.84
N MET A 420 -7.43 12.67 -10.71
CA MET A 420 -7.54 13.65 -11.79
C MET A 420 -6.42 14.68 -11.80
N LYS A 421 -5.57 14.68 -10.78
CA LYS A 421 -4.54 15.72 -10.54
C LYS A 421 -5.10 17.14 -10.74
N ARG A 422 -6.33 17.36 -10.26
CA ARG A 422 -7.05 18.62 -10.45
C ARG A 422 -7.93 18.95 -9.26
N TRP A 423 -7.70 20.12 -8.67
CA TRP A 423 -8.55 20.65 -7.60
C TRP A 423 -9.58 21.64 -8.13
N THR A 424 -10.86 21.42 -7.82
CA THR A 424 -11.96 22.30 -8.24
C THR A 424 -12.48 23.21 -7.11
N GLY A 425 -12.27 22.82 -5.85
CA GLY A 425 -12.76 23.54 -4.67
C GLY A 425 -14.23 23.30 -4.31
N PHE A 426 -14.99 22.63 -5.16
CA PHE A 426 -16.43 22.40 -4.95
C PHE A 426 -16.91 20.99 -5.35
N LEU A 427 -16.01 20.11 -5.81
CA LEU A 427 -16.32 18.71 -6.10
C LEU A 427 -15.41 17.79 -5.30
N ALA A 428 -15.98 16.71 -4.77
CA ALA A 428 -15.28 15.54 -4.25
C ALA A 428 -16.07 14.28 -4.61
N TYR A 429 -15.46 13.12 -4.50
CA TYR A 429 -16.12 11.83 -4.68
C TYR A 429 -16.17 11.08 -3.35
N ASN A 430 -17.37 10.61 -2.97
CA ASN A 430 -17.56 9.74 -1.82
C ASN A 430 -17.65 8.28 -2.30
N PRO A 431 -16.59 7.47 -2.10
CA PRO A 431 -16.54 6.09 -2.59
C PRO A 431 -17.51 5.16 -1.85
N GLU A 432 -17.76 5.36 -0.55
CA GLU A 432 -18.73 4.56 0.20
C GLU A 432 -20.16 4.68 -0.37
N ARG A 433 -20.53 5.91 -0.74
CA ARG A 433 -21.86 6.20 -1.29
C ARG A 433 -21.88 6.19 -2.81
N GLN A 434 -20.73 5.93 -3.45
CA GLN A 434 -20.53 5.93 -4.91
C GLN A 434 -21.14 7.17 -5.60
N ARG A 435 -20.96 8.35 -5.00
CA ARG A 435 -21.53 9.60 -5.49
C ARG A 435 -20.60 10.79 -5.40
N VAL A 436 -20.82 11.74 -6.29
CA VAL A 436 -20.15 13.05 -6.26
C VAL A 436 -20.77 13.93 -5.18
N VAL A 437 -19.92 14.61 -4.41
CA VAL A 437 -20.26 15.66 -3.46
C VAL A 437 -20.07 17.00 -4.15
N ILE A 438 -21.11 17.86 -4.14
CA ILE A 438 -21.11 19.14 -4.86
C ILE A 438 -21.30 20.29 -3.86
N GLY A 439 -20.49 21.32 -3.98
CA GLY A 439 -20.51 22.54 -3.17
C GLY A 439 -19.40 22.58 -2.12
N SER A 440 -18.74 23.73 -1.96
CA SER A 440 -17.56 23.88 -1.10
C SER A 440 -17.82 23.54 0.38
N HIS A 441 -19.00 23.91 0.93
CA HIS A 441 -19.39 23.53 2.28
C HIS A 441 -19.67 22.03 2.42
N ALA A 442 -20.27 21.41 1.40
CA ALA A 442 -20.54 19.98 1.38
C ALA A 442 -19.24 19.18 1.31
N VAL A 443 -18.25 19.62 0.52
CA VAL A 443 -16.94 19.00 0.42
C VAL A 443 -16.19 19.06 1.76
N ARG A 444 -16.15 20.22 2.44
CA ARG A 444 -15.53 20.35 3.77
C ARG A 444 -16.19 19.45 4.80
N ARG A 445 -17.53 19.39 4.81
CA ARG A 445 -18.26 18.50 5.70
C ARG A 445 -17.95 17.04 5.40
N TYR A 446 -17.92 16.66 4.12
CA TYR A 446 -17.59 15.31 3.71
C TYR A 446 -16.20 14.88 4.19
N PHE A 447 -15.17 15.73 4.08
CA PHE A 447 -13.82 15.41 4.58
C PHE A 447 -13.82 15.13 6.09
N ARG A 448 -14.49 15.97 6.88
CA ARG A 448 -14.64 15.75 8.33
C ARG A 448 -15.39 14.45 8.65
N GLU A 449 -16.49 14.17 7.95
CA GLU A 449 -17.29 12.95 8.14
C GLU A 449 -16.52 11.70 7.73
N ALA A 450 -15.73 11.75 6.66
CA ALA A 450 -14.91 10.63 6.20
C ALA A 450 -13.83 10.27 7.24
N LEU A 451 -13.12 11.26 7.79
CA LEU A 451 -12.12 11.02 8.83
C LEU A 451 -12.75 10.58 10.17
N ALA A 452 -13.91 11.14 10.54
CA ALA A 452 -14.68 10.67 11.70
C ALA A 452 -15.07 9.19 11.56
N ARG A 453 -15.41 8.76 10.33
CA ARG A 453 -15.77 7.37 10.04
C ARG A 453 -14.60 6.41 10.29
N ILE A 454 -13.38 6.80 9.91
CA ILE A 454 -12.16 6.02 10.19
C ILE A 454 -11.99 5.81 11.69
N MET A 455 -12.20 6.84 12.51
CA MET A 455 -12.14 6.70 13.98
C MET A 455 -13.25 5.80 14.52
N GLN A 456 -14.45 5.85 13.94
CA GLN A 456 -15.54 4.93 14.32
C GLN A 456 -15.16 3.47 14.09
N HIS A 457 -14.38 3.15 13.05
CA HIS A 457 -13.88 1.79 12.82
C HIS A 457 -13.03 1.28 13.98
N SER A 458 -12.21 2.12 14.61
CA SER A 458 -11.46 1.73 15.81
C SER A 458 -12.38 1.36 16.97
N GLN A 459 -13.46 2.10 17.16
CA GLN A 459 -14.46 1.83 18.21
C GLN A 459 -15.25 0.56 17.92
N GLU A 460 -15.63 0.37 16.66
CA GLU A 460 -16.49 -0.76 16.24
C GLU A 460 -15.71 -2.08 16.16
N PHE A 461 -14.44 -2.06 15.73
CA PHE A 461 -13.68 -3.26 15.35
C PHE A 461 -12.45 -3.54 16.21
N MET A 462 -11.81 -2.51 16.79
CA MET A 462 -10.50 -2.62 17.40
C MET A 462 -10.51 -2.25 18.88
N SER A 463 -11.63 -2.48 19.59
CA SER A 463 -11.76 -2.19 21.03
C SER A 463 -11.36 -0.75 21.40
N ASN A 464 -11.71 0.21 20.55
CA ASN A 464 -11.37 1.63 20.69
C ASN A 464 -9.84 1.89 20.78
N ALA A 465 -9.05 1.19 19.95
CA ALA A 465 -7.64 1.48 19.77
C ALA A 465 -7.43 2.92 19.24
N PRO A 466 -6.28 3.55 19.47
CA PRO A 466 -5.94 4.82 18.84
C PRO A 466 -5.99 4.72 17.31
N THR A 467 -6.32 5.83 16.67
CA THR A 467 -6.33 5.95 15.21
C THR A 467 -5.21 6.87 14.75
N LEU A 468 -4.42 6.41 13.79
CA LEU A 468 -3.49 7.18 13.00
C LEU A 468 -3.98 7.17 11.55
N LEU A 469 -4.12 8.34 10.94
CA LEU A 469 -4.22 8.42 9.49
C LEU A 469 -2.81 8.23 8.91
N GLY A 470 -2.48 6.99 8.52
CA GLY A 470 -1.13 6.59 8.08
C GLY A 470 -0.71 7.30 6.82
N GLU A 471 -1.66 7.48 5.89
CA GLU A 471 -1.44 8.24 4.67
C GLU A 471 -2.59 9.16 4.32
N PHE A 472 -2.24 10.37 3.91
CA PHE A 472 -3.08 11.34 3.21
C PHE A 472 -2.19 12.35 2.51
N GLY A 473 -2.65 12.96 1.45
CA GLY A 473 -1.81 13.92 0.71
C GLY A 473 -2.51 14.46 -0.53
N LEU A 474 -1.75 15.21 -1.31
CA LEU A 474 -2.21 15.68 -2.62
C LEU A 474 -1.04 15.77 -3.60
N PRO A 475 -1.30 15.59 -4.91
CA PRO A 475 -0.28 15.76 -5.93
C PRO A 475 0.22 17.22 -6.00
N PHE A 476 1.53 17.42 -6.10
CA PHE A 476 2.12 18.75 -6.30
C PHE A 476 2.12 19.20 -7.77
N ASP A 477 1.94 18.28 -8.70
CA ASP A 477 1.79 18.54 -10.14
C ASP A 477 0.34 18.90 -10.56
N LEU A 478 -0.50 19.31 -9.61
CA LEU A 478 -1.89 19.73 -9.84
C LEU A 478 -2.02 20.74 -10.99
N ASN A 479 -3.15 20.64 -11.72
CA ASN A 479 -3.54 21.58 -12.76
C ASN A 479 -2.46 21.78 -13.83
N ASN A 480 -1.94 20.68 -14.35
CA ASN A 480 -0.88 20.62 -15.36
C ASN A 480 0.42 21.30 -14.89
N ARG A 481 0.89 20.97 -13.68
CA ARG A 481 2.17 21.49 -13.11
C ARG A 481 2.22 23.02 -13.04
N LYS A 482 1.08 23.68 -12.78
CA LYS A 482 1.00 25.14 -12.75
C LYS A 482 1.92 25.76 -11.70
N ALA A 483 2.02 25.12 -10.52
CA ALA A 483 2.85 25.63 -9.42
C ALA A 483 4.33 25.67 -9.80
N TYR A 484 4.86 24.67 -10.50
CA TYR A 484 6.27 24.61 -10.93
C TYR A 484 6.65 25.75 -11.89
N ARG A 485 5.73 26.14 -12.79
CA ARG A 485 5.98 27.25 -13.71
C ARG A 485 5.89 28.63 -13.07
N THR A 486 5.20 28.74 -11.95
CA THR A 486 4.90 30.06 -11.33
C THR A 486 5.57 30.25 -9.97
N GLY A 487 6.14 29.20 -9.37
CA GLY A 487 6.64 29.21 -7.99
C GLY A 487 5.54 29.43 -6.94
N ASN A 488 4.25 29.28 -7.31
CA ASN A 488 3.12 29.62 -6.45
C ASN A 488 2.34 28.39 -5.99
N PHE A 489 2.56 27.99 -4.74
CA PHE A 489 1.91 26.86 -4.07
C PHE A 489 0.68 27.22 -3.24
N LYS A 490 0.15 28.43 -3.31
CA LYS A 490 -1.04 28.86 -2.52
C LYS A 490 -2.26 27.97 -2.67
N LEU A 491 -2.43 27.33 -3.85
CA LEU A 491 -3.51 26.37 -4.03
C LEU A 491 -3.27 25.11 -3.18
N HIS A 492 -2.06 24.59 -3.16
CA HIS A 492 -1.67 23.42 -2.37
C HIS A 492 -1.77 23.72 -0.86
N GLU A 493 -1.33 24.91 -0.42
CA GLU A 493 -1.51 25.38 0.96
C GLU A 493 -2.99 25.37 1.36
N LYS A 494 -3.86 25.91 0.50
CA LYS A 494 -5.31 25.93 0.75
C LYS A 494 -5.90 24.51 0.86
N VAL A 495 -5.50 23.59 0.00
CA VAL A 495 -6.02 22.22 0.00
C VAL A 495 -5.51 21.45 1.21
N LEU A 496 -4.20 21.51 1.51
CA LEU A 496 -3.64 20.91 2.72
C LEU A 496 -4.29 21.47 3.99
N SER A 497 -4.51 22.80 4.07
CA SER A 497 -5.21 23.39 5.20
C SER A 497 -6.62 22.80 5.38
N LEU A 498 -7.35 22.50 4.29
CA LEU A 498 -8.67 21.88 4.40
C LEU A 498 -8.58 20.43 4.93
N TYR A 499 -7.54 19.68 4.57
CA TYR A 499 -7.33 18.34 5.09
C TYR A 499 -6.95 18.39 6.58
N TYR A 500 -6.03 19.29 6.96
CA TYR A 500 -5.65 19.51 8.36
C TYR A 500 -6.80 20.03 9.21
N ASP A 501 -7.67 20.90 8.69
CA ASP A 501 -8.90 21.33 9.38
C ASP A 501 -9.85 20.15 9.67
N ALA A 502 -9.88 19.15 8.79
CA ALA A 502 -10.65 17.94 9.01
C ALA A 502 -10.00 17.00 10.04
N LEU A 503 -8.66 16.89 10.04
CA LEU A 503 -7.89 16.18 11.06
C LEU A 503 -8.07 16.80 12.44
N ASP A 504 -7.90 18.11 12.56
CA ASP A 504 -8.01 18.86 13.82
C ASP A 504 -9.43 18.79 14.40
N ALA A 505 -10.45 18.86 13.55
CA ALA A 505 -11.85 18.71 13.96
C ALA A 505 -12.16 17.34 14.58
N ASN A 506 -11.34 16.33 14.29
CA ASN A 506 -11.46 14.96 14.81
C ASN A 506 -10.38 14.62 15.84
N LEU A 507 -9.47 15.54 16.20
CA LEU A 507 -8.29 15.28 17.04
C LEU A 507 -7.49 14.07 16.56
N LEU A 508 -7.42 13.86 15.25
CA LEU A 508 -6.85 12.66 14.62
C LEU A 508 -5.36 12.82 14.40
N SER A 509 -4.56 11.86 14.86
CA SER A 509 -3.14 11.76 14.54
C SER A 509 -2.92 11.40 13.07
N ALA A 510 -1.83 11.91 12.44
CA ALA A 510 -1.63 11.69 11.01
C ALA A 510 -0.17 11.82 10.56
N THR A 511 0.17 11.06 9.51
CA THR A 511 1.44 11.15 8.76
C THR A 511 1.16 11.48 7.29
N LEU A 512 1.65 12.63 6.83
CA LEU A 512 1.42 13.13 5.46
C LEU A 512 2.24 12.35 4.44
N TRP A 513 1.65 11.86 3.39
CA TRP A 513 2.32 11.26 2.24
C TRP A 513 2.74 12.38 1.29
N ASN A 514 4.03 12.68 1.05
CA ASN A 514 5.22 12.11 1.67
C ASN A 514 6.35 13.16 1.78
N TYR A 515 7.52 12.74 2.26
CA TYR A 515 8.77 13.47 2.19
C TYR A 515 9.80 12.65 1.39
N THR A 516 10.12 13.07 0.17
CA THR A 516 11.13 12.45 -0.70
C THR A 516 12.29 13.43 -0.91
N ALA A 517 13.46 13.09 -0.38
CA ALA A 517 14.61 13.99 -0.31
C ALA A 517 15.16 14.41 -1.70
N ASP A 518 15.11 13.50 -2.66
CA ASP A 518 15.58 13.67 -4.04
C ASP A 518 14.44 13.80 -5.07
N ASN A 519 13.28 14.34 -4.63
CA ASN A 519 12.17 14.71 -5.51
C ASN A 519 12.58 15.79 -6.52
N THR A 520 12.04 15.70 -7.74
CA THR A 520 12.28 16.65 -8.84
C THR A 520 10.98 17.04 -9.53
N HIS A 521 10.96 18.22 -10.19
CA HIS A 521 9.80 18.61 -11.00
C HIS A 521 9.57 17.69 -12.19
N GLU A 522 10.62 17.11 -12.75
CA GLU A 522 10.52 16.25 -13.94
C GLU A 522 9.89 14.90 -13.62
N HIS A 523 10.36 14.23 -12.55
CA HIS A 523 10.01 12.86 -12.25
C HIS A 523 9.27 12.67 -10.92
N GLY A 524 8.95 13.76 -10.21
CA GLY A 524 8.26 13.73 -8.92
C GLY A 524 9.02 12.88 -7.90
N ASP A 525 8.30 11.94 -7.29
CA ASP A 525 8.86 10.99 -6.32
C ASP A 525 9.71 9.88 -6.99
N GLY A 526 9.87 9.90 -8.34
CA GLY A 526 10.62 8.90 -9.10
C GLY A 526 9.89 7.54 -9.19
N TRP A 527 8.62 7.48 -8.80
CA TRP A 527 7.82 6.28 -8.76
C TRP A 527 6.47 6.49 -9.48
N ASN A 528 6.17 5.69 -10.49
CA ASN A 528 4.91 5.63 -11.24
C ASN A 528 4.27 6.98 -11.64
N ARG A 529 5.12 7.99 -11.91
CA ARG A 529 4.73 9.36 -12.26
C ARG A 529 3.93 10.07 -11.16
N GLU A 530 4.17 9.70 -9.89
CA GLU A 530 3.63 10.40 -8.73
C GLU A 530 4.55 11.53 -8.27
N ASP A 531 3.95 12.56 -7.71
CA ASP A 531 4.63 13.67 -7.05
C ASP A 531 3.76 14.19 -5.91
N LEU A 532 3.95 13.61 -4.73
CA LEU A 532 3.23 13.97 -3.51
C LEU A 532 4.17 14.52 -2.42
N SER A 533 5.47 14.64 -2.69
CA SER A 533 6.44 15.10 -1.71
C SER A 533 6.25 16.58 -1.32
N VAL A 534 6.23 16.84 -0.02
CA VAL A 534 6.24 18.22 0.53
C VAL A 534 7.62 18.87 0.46
N PHE A 535 8.62 18.14 0.01
CA PHE A 535 9.98 18.62 -0.20
C PHE A 535 10.38 18.48 -1.68
N CYS A 536 11.05 19.52 -2.20
CA CYS A 536 11.76 19.47 -3.45
C CYS A 536 12.85 20.56 -3.44
N SER A 537 14.09 20.19 -3.72
CA SER A 537 15.20 21.14 -3.72
C SER A 537 15.05 22.23 -4.78
N GLU A 538 14.41 21.94 -5.92
CA GLU A 538 14.13 22.89 -7.00
C GLU A 538 13.17 24.02 -6.58
N ASP A 539 12.37 23.81 -5.52
CA ASP A 539 11.45 24.81 -4.95
C ASP A 539 12.03 25.51 -3.68
N GLY A 540 13.32 25.35 -3.43
CA GLY A 540 13.98 25.88 -2.23
C GLY A 540 13.75 25.04 -0.98
N GLY A 541 13.29 23.78 -1.14
CA GLY A 541 13.08 22.82 -0.07
C GLY A 541 11.61 22.55 0.20
N GLY A 542 11.00 23.25 1.17
CA GLY A 542 9.62 22.98 1.55
C GLY A 542 8.56 23.53 0.59
N ARG A 543 7.58 22.71 0.23
CA ARG A 543 6.43 23.08 -0.60
C ARG A 543 5.18 23.27 0.26
N ALA A 544 4.43 24.33 0.03
CA ALA A 544 3.12 24.57 0.67
C ALA A 544 3.14 24.51 2.21
N LEU A 545 4.22 24.95 2.84
CA LEU A 545 4.44 24.85 4.30
C LEU A 545 3.30 25.43 5.13
N ALA A 546 2.74 26.58 4.73
CA ALA A 546 1.63 27.21 5.43
C ALA A 546 0.34 26.34 5.47
N GLY A 547 0.27 25.31 4.65
CA GLY A 547 -0.86 24.37 4.62
C GLY A 547 -0.81 23.30 5.71
N PHE A 548 0.39 22.91 6.18
CA PHE A 548 0.55 21.77 7.09
C PHE A 548 1.46 22.03 8.31
N VAL A 549 2.34 23.04 8.25
CA VAL A 549 3.13 23.44 9.42
C VAL A 549 2.25 24.25 10.35
N ARG A 550 1.93 23.67 11.51
CA ARG A 550 1.05 24.25 12.52
C ARG A 550 1.66 24.14 13.91
N PRO A 551 1.39 25.07 14.84
CA PRO A 551 1.79 24.94 16.24
C PRO A 551 0.92 23.87 16.91
N TYR A 552 1.53 22.75 17.28
CA TYR A 552 0.92 21.69 18.08
C TYR A 552 1.63 21.54 19.43
#